data_7a36e124dd60a9e6cb691806d16affd5
#
_entry.id   7a36e124dd60a9e6cb691806d16affd5
#
_cell.length_a   1.000
_cell.length_b   1.000
_cell.length_c   1.000
_cell.angle_alpha   90.00
_cell.angle_beta   90.00
_cell.angle_gamma   90.00
#
_symmetry.space_group_name_H-M   'P 1'
#
loop_
_entity.id
_entity.type
_entity.pdbx_description
1 polymer ?
#
loop_
_entity_poly.entity_id
_entity_poly.type
_entity_poly.pdbx_seq_one_letter_code
_entity_poly.pdbx_strand_id
1 'polypeptide(L)'
;SNILKVGVEELNDALIGKGLAPLVAANVEFRVRSSINRPLSPITGEVITISVTPYDGDVAFPVLYVPGDYQGWNPGNEATVLKSVDFNSVYSGYVHILPGGSGEFKVSETNAWVDGKNYGDNDGDGDLDADGANIKVTEFGTYLMTVDLAAKTYELDGPLYWGIIGDATAGGWDSETKMQFNRDLNVLTITTDLKQGEMKFRANQNWDFNYGGANGELEVGGANIPVAEA
;
A
#
# COMPACT_ATOMS: atom_id res chain seq x y z
N SER A 1 19.46 21.16 12.57
CA SER A 1 20.27 20.20 11.84
C SER A 1 19.75 20.16 10.40
N ASN A 2 20.61 20.29 9.42
CA ASN A 2 20.21 20.22 8.01
C ASN A 2 20.23 18.74 7.62
N ILE A 3 19.05 18.12 7.55
CA ILE A 3 18.88 16.76 7.06
C ILE A 3 18.41 16.87 5.62
N LEU A 4 19.16 16.27 4.69
CA LEU A 4 18.70 16.05 3.33
C LEU A 4 17.97 14.71 3.29
N LYS A 5 16.71 14.74 2.92
CA LYS A 5 15.94 13.52 2.64
C LYS A 5 15.88 13.35 1.12
N VAL A 6 16.20 12.17 0.64
CA VAL A 6 16.07 11.79 -0.78
C VAL A 6 15.11 10.64 -0.84
N GLY A 7 14.12 10.70 -1.74
CA GLY A 7 13.19 9.62 -1.98
C GLY A 7 13.89 8.36 -2.51
N VAL A 8 13.39 7.18 -2.17
CA VAL A 8 14.00 5.92 -2.62
C VAL A 8 13.97 5.80 -4.14
N GLU A 9 12.88 6.18 -4.78
CA GLU A 9 12.72 6.21 -6.23
C GLU A 9 13.69 7.18 -6.89
N GLU A 10 13.76 8.43 -6.39
CA GLU A 10 14.69 9.45 -6.88
C GLU A 10 16.15 8.99 -6.79
N LEU A 11 16.51 8.35 -5.67
CA LEU A 11 17.87 7.79 -5.50
C LEU A 11 18.11 6.66 -6.50
N ASN A 12 17.17 5.74 -6.66
CA ASN A 12 17.27 4.62 -7.58
C ASN A 12 17.49 5.09 -9.03
N ASP A 13 16.67 6.03 -9.50
CA ASP A 13 16.75 6.59 -10.84
C ASP A 13 18.08 7.30 -11.10
N ALA A 14 18.55 8.03 -10.09
CA ALA A 14 19.85 8.69 -10.15
C ALA A 14 21.01 7.67 -10.25
N LEU A 15 20.92 6.54 -9.55
CA LEU A 15 21.95 5.49 -9.56
C LEU A 15 21.96 4.74 -10.90
N ILE A 16 20.78 4.35 -11.41
CA ILE A 16 20.64 3.72 -12.73
C ILE A 16 21.10 4.69 -13.84
N GLY A 17 20.70 5.96 -13.73
CA GLY A 17 21.15 7.02 -14.65
C GLY A 17 22.68 7.26 -14.64
N LYS A 18 23.38 6.82 -13.57
CA LYS A 18 24.85 6.81 -13.47
C LYS A 18 25.48 5.50 -13.95
N GLY A 19 24.68 4.57 -14.46
CA GLY A 19 25.15 3.32 -15.05
C GLY A 19 25.32 2.17 -14.07
N LEU A 20 24.74 2.26 -12.86
CA LEU A 20 24.66 1.09 -11.99
C LEU A 20 23.65 0.08 -12.56
N ALA A 21 24.03 -1.19 -12.56
CA ALA A 21 23.13 -2.24 -13.00
C ALA A 21 22.05 -2.53 -11.96
N PRO A 22 20.77 -2.66 -12.33
CA PRO A 22 19.72 -3.11 -11.44
C PRO A 22 20.04 -4.48 -10.83
N LEU A 23 19.61 -4.71 -9.61
CA LEU A 23 19.76 -5.96 -8.84
C LEU A 23 21.22 -6.37 -8.58
N VAL A 24 22.19 -5.49 -8.82
CA VAL A 24 23.61 -5.71 -8.54
C VAL A 24 24.05 -4.75 -7.43
N ALA A 25 24.54 -5.30 -6.32
CA ALA A 25 25.08 -4.50 -5.24
C ALA A 25 26.33 -3.73 -5.67
N ALA A 26 26.38 -2.45 -5.38
CA ALA A 26 27.50 -1.57 -5.68
C ALA A 26 27.79 -0.63 -4.51
N ASN A 27 29.08 -0.28 -4.32
CA ASN A 27 29.46 0.76 -3.39
C ASN A 27 29.34 2.13 -4.04
N VAL A 28 28.57 3.01 -3.42
CA VAL A 28 28.32 4.36 -3.89
C VAL A 28 28.87 5.37 -2.89
N GLU A 29 29.60 6.34 -3.39
CA GLU A 29 30.13 7.43 -2.60
C GLU A 29 29.21 8.64 -2.69
N PHE A 30 28.78 9.13 -1.54
CA PHE A 30 27.99 10.35 -1.40
C PHE A 30 28.84 11.44 -0.77
N ARG A 31 28.70 12.65 -1.26
CA ARG A 31 29.29 13.83 -0.63
C ARG A 31 28.36 15.04 -0.79
N VAL A 32 28.33 15.85 0.23
CA VAL A 32 27.63 17.14 0.18
C VAL A 32 28.57 18.20 -0.42
N ARG A 33 28.08 18.92 -1.43
CA ARG A 33 28.75 20.07 -2.01
C ARG A 33 27.91 21.31 -1.75
N SER A 34 28.46 22.23 -1.02
CA SER A 34 27.87 23.57 -0.78
C SER A 34 28.51 24.60 -1.71
N SER A 35 27.69 25.36 -2.42
CA SER A 35 28.14 26.47 -3.25
C SER A 35 27.24 27.67 -2.99
N ILE A 36 27.85 28.87 -2.98
CA ILE A 36 27.15 30.15 -2.98
C ILE A 36 27.33 30.80 -4.34
N ASN A 37 26.36 31.58 -4.77
CA ASN A 37 26.35 32.22 -6.10
C ASN A 37 27.40 33.39 -6.21
N ARG A 38 28.62 33.11 -5.78
CA ARG A 38 29.79 34.03 -5.83
C ARG A 38 31.00 33.22 -6.31
N PRO A 39 32.05 33.88 -6.82
CA PRO A 39 33.25 33.21 -7.35
C PRO A 39 34.15 32.66 -6.23
N LEU A 40 33.56 31.88 -5.32
CA LEU A 40 34.29 31.16 -4.28
C LEU A 40 34.25 29.69 -4.60
N SER A 41 35.34 28.97 -4.33
CA SER A 41 35.41 27.52 -4.52
C SER A 41 34.35 26.83 -3.66
N PRO A 42 33.63 25.84 -4.20
CA PRO A 42 32.66 25.06 -3.43
C PRO A 42 33.36 24.36 -2.27
N ILE A 43 32.68 24.28 -1.14
CA ILE A 43 33.08 23.43 -0.01
C ILE A 43 32.48 22.07 -0.21
N THR A 44 33.32 21.04 -0.23
CA THR A 44 32.91 19.62 -0.28
C THR A 44 33.05 19.00 1.11
N GLY A 45 32.00 18.32 1.57
CA GLY A 45 32.05 17.54 2.79
C GLY A 45 32.81 16.20 2.62
N GLU A 46 32.91 15.47 3.71
CA GLU A 46 33.50 14.12 3.70
C GLU A 46 32.70 13.18 2.80
N VAL A 47 33.37 12.13 2.31
CA VAL A 47 32.76 11.07 1.52
C VAL A 47 32.13 10.06 2.45
N ILE A 48 30.87 9.72 2.22
CA ILE A 48 30.18 8.61 2.86
C ILE A 48 30.01 7.53 1.81
N THR A 49 30.52 6.35 2.07
CA THR A 49 30.35 5.18 1.19
C THR A 49 29.28 4.26 1.77
N ILE A 50 28.27 3.92 0.98
CA ILE A 50 27.25 2.95 1.32
C ILE A 50 27.12 1.91 0.21
N SER A 51 26.82 0.67 0.58
CA SER A 51 26.47 -0.37 -0.38
C SER A 51 24.98 -0.24 -0.70
N VAL A 52 24.67 -0.13 -1.98
CA VAL A 52 23.30 -0.03 -2.47
C VAL A 52 23.07 -1.08 -3.56
N THR A 53 21.85 -1.58 -3.63
CA THR A 53 21.40 -2.45 -4.74
C THR A 53 20.28 -1.71 -5.44
N PRO A 54 20.53 -1.07 -6.61
CA PRO A 54 19.45 -0.44 -7.35
C PRO A 54 18.40 -1.49 -7.73
N TYR A 55 17.14 -1.10 -7.72
CA TYR A 55 16.07 -1.95 -8.24
C TYR A 55 15.73 -1.53 -9.68
N ASP A 56 15.22 -2.47 -10.47
CA ASP A 56 14.67 -2.15 -11.78
C ASP A 56 13.34 -1.43 -11.57
N GLY A 57 13.15 -0.25 -12.13
CA GLY A 57 11.93 0.54 -11.99
C GLY A 57 10.66 -0.20 -12.44
N ASP A 58 10.84 -1.22 -13.28
CA ASP A 58 9.79 -2.13 -13.75
C ASP A 58 9.83 -3.51 -13.05
N VAL A 59 10.19 -3.57 -11.76
CA VAL A 59 10.19 -4.85 -11.03
C VAL A 59 8.75 -5.39 -10.99
N ALA A 60 8.48 -6.40 -11.81
CA ALA A 60 7.25 -7.17 -11.72
C ALA A 60 7.35 -8.09 -10.50
N PHE A 61 6.71 -7.69 -9.40
CA PHE A 61 6.60 -8.57 -8.24
C PHE A 61 5.81 -9.83 -8.59
N PRO A 62 6.18 -11.01 -8.04
CA PRO A 62 5.31 -12.17 -8.09
C PRO A 62 3.94 -11.82 -7.50
N VAL A 63 2.87 -12.32 -8.12
CA VAL A 63 1.50 -12.02 -7.69
C VAL A 63 0.70 -13.28 -7.45
N LEU A 64 -0.26 -13.18 -6.52
CA LEU A 64 -1.41 -14.07 -6.41
C LEU A 64 -2.66 -13.27 -6.74
N TYR A 65 -3.59 -13.90 -7.44
CA TYR A 65 -4.88 -13.33 -7.78
C TYR A 65 -5.91 -13.70 -6.72
N VAL A 66 -6.86 -12.81 -6.45
CA VAL A 66 -7.93 -13.04 -5.47
C VAL A 66 -9.29 -12.89 -6.15
N PRO A 67 -9.68 -13.85 -7.00
CA PRO A 67 -10.99 -13.86 -7.65
C PRO A 67 -12.10 -14.11 -6.64
N GLY A 68 -13.18 -13.33 -6.75
CA GLY A 68 -14.35 -13.47 -5.89
C GLY A 68 -15.61 -12.92 -6.55
N ASP A 69 -16.74 -13.05 -5.87
CA ASP A 69 -18.02 -12.54 -6.37
C ASP A 69 -18.03 -11.02 -6.56
N TYR A 70 -17.29 -10.29 -5.72
CA TYR A 70 -17.15 -8.83 -5.78
C TYR A 70 -16.52 -8.32 -7.09
N GLN A 71 -15.86 -9.17 -7.87
CA GLN A 71 -15.25 -8.84 -9.15
C GLN A 71 -15.64 -9.78 -10.29
N GLY A 72 -16.71 -10.60 -10.09
CA GLY A 72 -17.25 -11.49 -11.10
C GLY A 72 -16.46 -12.78 -11.32
N TRP A 73 -15.69 -13.24 -10.33
CA TRP A 73 -14.92 -14.48 -10.36
C TRP A 73 -13.89 -14.56 -11.49
N ASN A 74 -13.33 -13.41 -11.89
CA ASN A 74 -12.32 -13.33 -12.94
C ASN A 74 -10.90 -13.35 -12.35
N PRO A 75 -10.14 -14.49 -12.39
CA PRO A 75 -8.78 -14.53 -11.87
C PRO A 75 -7.80 -13.64 -12.64
N GLY A 76 -8.12 -13.25 -13.87
CA GLY A 76 -7.32 -12.31 -14.65
C GLY A 76 -7.50 -10.83 -14.29
N ASN A 77 -8.26 -10.51 -13.25
CA ASN A 77 -8.44 -9.13 -12.80
C ASN A 77 -7.25 -8.67 -11.94
N GLU A 78 -6.36 -7.89 -12.54
CA GLU A 78 -5.14 -7.39 -11.89
C GLU A 78 -5.41 -6.34 -10.80
N ALA A 79 -6.62 -5.81 -10.68
CA ALA A 79 -6.98 -4.90 -9.59
C ALA A 79 -7.13 -5.60 -8.23
N THR A 80 -7.13 -6.94 -8.20
CA THR A 80 -7.28 -7.75 -6.99
C THR A 80 -6.15 -8.76 -6.87
N VAL A 81 -4.94 -8.26 -6.72
CA VAL A 81 -3.74 -9.07 -6.58
C VAL A 81 -3.03 -8.82 -5.25
N LEU A 82 -2.42 -9.87 -4.72
CA LEU A 82 -1.44 -9.77 -3.64
C LEU A 82 -0.06 -9.83 -4.25
N LYS A 83 0.89 -9.10 -3.70
CA LYS A 83 2.26 -9.02 -4.20
C LYS A 83 3.26 -9.58 -3.20
N SER A 84 4.26 -10.33 -3.69
CA SER A 84 5.42 -10.70 -2.90
C SER A 84 6.53 -9.68 -3.14
N VAL A 85 6.60 -8.64 -2.30
CA VAL A 85 7.59 -7.56 -2.44
C VAL A 85 9.00 -8.02 -2.09
N ASP A 86 9.13 -9.06 -1.30
CA ASP A 86 10.41 -9.66 -0.90
C ASP A 86 10.81 -10.86 -1.78
N PHE A 87 10.06 -11.13 -2.86
CA PHE A 87 10.32 -12.26 -3.77
C PHE A 87 10.41 -13.61 -3.05
N ASN A 88 9.55 -13.82 -2.07
CA ASN A 88 9.46 -15.04 -1.28
C ASN A 88 8.06 -15.68 -1.41
N SER A 89 7.71 -16.61 -0.51
CA SER A 89 6.39 -17.28 -0.51
C SER A 89 5.28 -16.44 0.10
N VAL A 90 5.59 -15.27 0.68
CA VAL A 90 4.62 -14.42 1.36
C VAL A 90 4.14 -13.32 0.41
N TYR A 91 2.84 -13.23 0.26
CA TYR A 91 2.14 -12.26 -0.59
C TYR A 91 1.19 -11.44 0.26
N SER A 92 1.11 -10.15 0.02
CA SER A 92 0.23 -9.25 0.77
C SER A 92 -0.40 -8.20 -0.13
N GLY A 93 -1.61 -7.77 0.23
CA GLY A 93 -2.33 -6.71 -0.48
C GLY A 93 -3.72 -6.46 0.08
N TYR A 94 -4.33 -5.36 -0.34
CA TYR A 94 -5.68 -5.04 0.06
C TYR A 94 -6.69 -5.65 -0.89
N VAL A 95 -7.70 -6.32 -0.32
CA VAL A 95 -8.84 -6.88 -1.03
C VAL A 95 -10.11 -6.15 -0.59
N HIS A 96 -10.85 -5.61 -1.57
CA HIS A 96 -12.06 -4.84 -1.31
C HIS A 96 -13.29 -5.69 -1.60
N ILE A 97 -13.87 -6.28 -0.56
CA ILE A 97 -15.05 -7.14 -0.68
C ILE A 97 -16.28 -6.28 -0.44
N LEU A 98 -16.96 -5.95 -1.54
CA LEU A 98 -18.04 -4.97 -1.57
C LEU A 98 -19.38 -5.58 -1.17
N PRO A 99 -20.30 -4.78 -0.57
CA PRO A 99 -21.67 -5.22 -0.30
C PRO A 99 -22.42 -5.61 -1.59
N GLY A 100 -23.37 -6.52 -1.44
CA GLY A 100 -24.27 -6.96 -2.51
C GLY A 100 -23.92 -8.32 -3.12
N GLY A 101 -22.81 -8.90 -2.72
CA GLY A 101 -22.39 -10.24 -3.07
C GLY A 101 -22.48 -11.23 -1.92
N SER A 102 -21.94 -12.43 -2.12
CA SER A 102 -21.90 -13.49 -1.09
C SER A 102 -20.75 -13.29 -0.08
N GLY A 103 -19.77 -12.43 -0.40
CA GLY A 103 -18.53 -12.28 0.36
C GLY A 103 -17.54 -13.42 0.12
N GLU A 104 -17.74 -14.19 -0.95
CA GLU A 104 -16.91 -15.36 -1.25
C GLU A 104 -15.82 -15.06 -2.26
N PHE A 105 -14.66 -15.67 -2.07
CA PHE A 105 -13.49 -15.53 -2.93
C PHE A 105 -12.56 -16.74 -2.84
N LYS A 106 -11.54 -16.77 -3.68
CA LYS A 106 -10.44 -17.73 -3.68
C LYS A 106 -9.10 -17.03 -3.88
N VAL A 107 -8.02 -17.77 -3.68
CA VAL A 107 -6.66 -17.38 -4.06
C VAL A 107 -6.25 -18.20 -5.29
N SER A 108 -5.60 -17.60 -6.27
CA SER A 108 -5.09 -18.29 -7.46
C SER A 108 -3.65 -17.91 -7.78
N GLU A 109 -2.81 -18.90 -8.08
CA GLU A 109 -1.44 -18.67 -8.56
C GLU A 109 -1.40 -18.16 -10.00
N THR A 110 -2.51 -18.24 -10.73
CA THR A 110 -2.57 -17.92 -12.15
C THR A 110 -3.73 -17.00 -12.47
N ASN A 111 -3.62 -16.25 -13.55
CA ASN A 111 -4.67 -15.39 -14.09
C ASN A 111 -5.80 -16.13 -14.82
N ALA A 112 -5.88 -17.45 -14.62
CA ALA A 112 -6.92 -18.33 -15.16
C ALA A 112 -7.23 -19.43 -14.13
N TRP A 113 -8.40 -20.04 -14.25
CA TRP A 113 -8.73 -21.21 -13.43
C TRP A 113 -7.93 -22.43 -13.90
N VAL A 114 -7.03 -22.90 -13.03
CA VAL A 114 -6.20 -24.08 -13.27
C VAL A 114 -6.31 -24.99 -12.04
N ASP A 115 -6.63 -26.27 -12.27
CA ASP A 115 -6.75 -27.28 -11.22
C ASP A 115 -5.42 -27.39 -10.43
N GLY A 116 -5.54 -27.45 -9.10
CA GLY A 116 -4.42 -27.48 -8.18
C GLY A 116 -3.64 -26.16 -8.05
N LYS A 117 -4.08 -25.09 -8.74
CA LYS A 117 -3.48 -23.75 -8.71
C LYS A 117 -4.40 -22.69 -8.13
N ASN A 118 -5.57 -23.07 -7.71
CA ASN A 118 -6.52 -22.25 -6.98
C ASN A 118 -6.75 -22.84 -5.58
N TYR A 119 -6.97 -21.96 -4.62
CA TYR A 119 -7.04 -22.32 -3.21
C TYR A 119 -8.29 -21.72 -2.59
N GLY A 120 -8.88 -22.49 -1.68
CA GLY A 120 -9.95 -22.05 -0.81
C GLY A 120 -9.67 -22.55 0.59
N ASP A 121 -10.71 -22.59 1.43
CA ASP A 121 -10.64 -23.06 2.80
C ASP A 121 -11.91 -23.90 3.08
N ASN A 122 -11.71 -25.18 3.38
CA ASN A 122 -12.82 -26.13 3.49
C ASN A 122 -13.55 -26.04 4.82
N ASP A 123 -12.88 -25.64 5.87
CA ASP A 123 -13.37 -25.68 7.25
C ASP A 123 -13.22 -24.37 8.04
N GLY A 124 -12.63 -23.33 7.41
CA GLY A 124 -12.54 -21.99 7.99
C GLY A 124 -11.44 -21.86 9.04
N ASP A 125 -10.39 -22.65 8.93
CA ASP A 125 -9.30 -22.68 9.89
C ASP A 125 -8.10 -21.79 9.54
N GLY A 126 -8.11 -21.19 8.33
CA GLY A 126 -7.05 -20.31 7.83
C GLY A 126 -6.00 -21.04 7.00
N ASP A 127 -6.17 -22.33 6.76
CA ASP A 127 -5.32 -23.09 5.85
C ASP A 127 -5.87 -23.04 4.41
N LEU A 128 -4.96 -23.09 3.44
CA LEU A 128 -5.32 -23.05 2.02
C LEU A 128 -5.37 -24.46 1.43
N ASP A 129 -6.57 -24.91 1.13
CA ASP A 129 -6.83 -26.17 0.42
C ASP A 129 -6.77 -25.99 -1.09
N ALA A 130 -5.97 -26.80 -1.79
CA ALA A 130 -5.98 -26.82 -3.25
C ALA A 130 -7.37 -27.24 -3.76
N ASP A 131 -7.93 -26.44 -4.68
CA ASP A 131 -9.28 -26.59 -5.21
C ASP A 131 -10.39 -26.58 -4.13
N GLY A 132 -10.07 -26.12 -2.91
CA GLY A 132 -10.95 -26.12 -1.73
C GLY A 132 -12.20 -25.25 -1.90
N ALA A 133 -13.08 -25.26 -0.88
CA ALA A 133 -14.26 -24.42 -0.81
C ALA A 133 -13.92 -22.92 -0.86
N ASN A 134 -14.90 -22.08 -1.21
CA ASN A 134 -14.66 -20.64 -1.22
C ASN A 134 -14.38 -20.13 0.20
N ILE A 135 -13.37 -19.28 0.33
CA ILE A 135 -13.17 -18.47 1.54
C ILE A 135 -14.32 -17.46 1.61
N LYS A 136 -14.83 -17.19 2.80
CA LYS A 136 -15.99 -16.33 3.00
C LYS A 136 -15.79 -15.36 4.14
N VAL A 137 -16.08 -14.08 3.91
CA VAL A 137 -16.20 -13.07 4.96
C VAL A 137 -17.68 -12.81 5.26
N THR A 138 -17.97 -12.50 6.52
CA THR A 138 -19.33 -12.15 6.99
C THR A 138 -19.58 -10.65 6.97
N GLU A 139 -18.52 -9.85 7.02
CA GLU A 139 -18.60 -8.41 6.96
C GLU A 139 -17.95 -7.89 5.67
N PHE A 140 -18.61 -6.96 5.02
CA PHE A 140 -18.09 -6.35 3.79
C PHE A 140 -17.18 -5.18 4.12
N GLY A 141 -16.08 -5.04 3.38
CA GLY A 141 -15.13 -3.95 3.57
C GLY A 141 -13.78 -4.23 2.90
N THR A 142 -12.79 -3.49 3.32
CA THR A 142 -11.40 -3.65 2.88
C THR A 142 -10.65 -4.52 3.87
N TYR A 143 -9.99 -5.56 3.38
CA TYR A 143 -9.14 -6.45 4.18
C TYR A 143 -7.70 -6.34 3.72
N LEU A 144 -6.76 -6.27 4.65
CA LEU A 144 -5.37 -6.61 4.37
C LEU A 144 -5.25 -8.13 4.40
N MET A 145 -5.00 -8.72 3.25
CA MET A 145 -4.81 -10.16 3.13
C MET A 145 -3.33 -10.48 3.03
N THR A 146 -2.89 -11.44 3.82
CA THR A 146 -1.55 -12.02 3.75
C THR A 146 -1.67 -13.51 3.48
N VAL A 147 -0.90 -14.01 2.52
CA VAL A 147 -0.85 -15.43 2.15
C VAL A 147 0.59 -15.90 2.23
N ASP A 148 0.87 -16.95 2.99
CA ASP A 148 2.10 -17.72 2.85
C ASP A 148 1.83 -18.98 2.00
N LEU A 149 2.22 -18.90 0.74
CA LEU A 149 1.96 -19.98 -0.21
C LEU A 149 2.78 -21.25 0.09
N ALA A 150 3.92 -21.14 0.77
CA ALA A 150 4.71 -22.30 1.20
C ALA A 150 4.11 -23.00 2.42
N ALA A 151 3.63 -22.22 3.40
CA ALA A 151 2.92 -22.75 4.57
C ALA A 151 1.49 -23.19 4.24
N LYS A 152 0.91 -22.71 3.12
CA LYS A 152 -0.50 -22.88 2.74
C LYS A 152 -1.44 -22.28 3.77
N THR A 153 -1.14 -21.07 4.23
CA THR A 153 -1.97 -20.33 5.18
C THR A 153 -2.35 -18.95 4.65
N TYR A 154 -3.42 -18.40 5.19
CA TYR A 154 -3.78 -17.00 4.94
C TYR A 154 -4.28 -16.32 6.21
N GLU A 155 -4.15 -15.00 6.23
CA GLU A 155 -4.69 -14.13 7.27
C GLU A 155 -5.47 -12.98 6.62
N LEU A 156 -6.59 -12.60 7.25
CA LEU A 156 -7.39 -11.45 6.88
C LEU A 156 -7.47 -10.49 8.08
N ASP A 157 -6.86 -9.34 7.94
CA ASP A 157 -6.99 -8.24 8.91
C ASP A 157 -8.02 -7.24 8.39
N GLY A 158 -9.11 -7.09 9.14
CA GLY A 158 -10.21 -6.23 8.71
C GLY A 158 -11.58 -6.67 9.23
N PRO A 159 -12.66 -6.11 8.68
CA PRO A 159 -12.64 -5.10 7.63
C PRO A 159 -12.13 -3.75 8.09
N LEU A 160 -11.29 -3.13 7.27
CA LEU A 160 -10.77 -1.79 7.49
C LEU A 160 -11.77 -0.77 6.91
N TYR A 161 -12.24 0.15 7.76
CA TYR A 161 -13.07 1.27 7.36
C TYR A 161 -12.25 2.56 7.49
N TRP A 162 -12.06 3.25 6.38
CA TRP A 162 -11.40 4.55 6.38
C TRP A 162 -12.40 5.67 6.43
N GLY A 163 -12.05 6.72 7.14
CA GLY A 163 -12.81 7.95 7.20
C GLY A 163 -11.93 9.18 7.39
N ILE A 164 -12.52 10.34 7.24
CA ILE A 164 -11.92 11.62 7.63
C ILE A 164 -12.55 12.09 8.93
N ILE A 165 -11.72 12.65 9.80
CA ILE A 165 -12.11 13.16 11.11
C ILE A 165 -11.37 14.46 11.38
N GLY A 166 -11.98 15.38 12.08
CA GLY A 166 -11.37 16.64 12.45
C GLY A 166 -12.39 17.79 12.47
N ASP A 167 -12.02 18.90 13.07
CA ASP A 167 -12.90 20.07 13.17
C ASP A 167 -13.21 20.69 11.80
N ALA A 168 -12.44 20.39 10.77
CA ALA A 168 -12.77 20.72 9.39
C ALA A 168 -13.95 19.90 8.82
N THR A 169 -14.33 18.78 9.45
CA THR A 169 -15.42 17.89 9.00
C THR A 169 -16.71 18.15 9.75
N ALA A 170 -17.82 17.61 9.25
CA ALA A 170 -19.13 17.77 9.89
C ALA A 170 -19.21 17.15 11.29
N GLY A 171 -18.51 16.03 11.50
CA GLY A 171 -18.49 15.30 12.77
C GLY A 171 -17.46 15.79 13.80
N GLY A 172 -16.63 16.78 13.43
CA GLY A 172 -15.56 17.25 14.30
C GLY A 172 -14.55 16.12 14.61
N TRP A 173 -13.99 16.15 15.80
CA TRP A 173 -13.11 15.10 16.32
C TRP A 173 -13.87 13.96 17.02
N ASP A 174 -15.21 14.01 17.05
CA ASP A 174 -16.05 13.03 17.74
C ASP A 174 -16.45 11.87 16.83
N SER A 175 -16.75 12.16 15.55
CA SER A 175 -17.18 11.15 14.61
C SER A 175 -16.57 11.38 13.22
N GLU A 176 -16.22 10.29 12.55
CA GLU A 176 -15.65 10.34 11.20
C GLU A 176 -16.73 10.27 10.12
N THR A 177 -16.43 10.88 8.99
CA THR A 177 -17.17 10.68 7.75
C THR A 177 -16.49 9.59 6.96
N LYS A 178 -17.18 8.46 6.76
CA LYS A 178 -16.61 7.27 6.10
C LYS A 178 -16.35 7.51 4.62
N MET A 179 -15.19 7.03 4.16
CA MET A 179 -14.86 6.94 2.75
C MET A 179 -15.54 5.73 2.12
N GLN A 180 -15.73 5.79 0.81
CA GLN A 180 -16.31 4.71 0.02
C GLN A 180 -15.31 4.23 -1.02
N PHE A 181 -15.27 2.92 -1.26
CA PHE A 181 -14.42 2.37 -2.30
C PHE A 181 -15.02 2.65 -3.68
N ASN A 182 -14.25 3.31 -4.53
CA ASN A 182 -14.57 3.52 -5.93
C ASN A 182 -13.87 2.43 -6.76
N ARG A 183 -14.67 1.50 -7.29
CA ARG A 183 -14.17 0.34 -8.04
C ARG A 183 -13.49 0.76 -9.35
N ASP A 184 -14.04 1.75 -10.04
CA ASP A 184 -13.54 2.15 -11.37
C ASP A 184 -12.14 2.79 -11.27
N LEU A 185 -11.87 3.47 -10.16
CA LEU A 185 -10.60 4.11 -9.88
C LEU A 185 -9.67 3.27 -9.00
N ASN A 186 -10.17 2.17 -8.41
CA ASN A 186 -9.48 1.34 -7.42
C ASN A 186 -8.92 2.15 -6.23
N VAL A 187 -9.68 3.10 -5.71
CA VAL A 187 -9.31 3.97 -4.61
C VAL A 187 -10.47 4.19 -3.63
N LEU A 188 -10.15 4.56 -2.39
CA LEU A 188 -11.14 5.09 -1.46
C LEU A 188 -11.41 6.55 -1.78
N THR A 189 -12.68 6.92 -1.86
CA THR A 189 -13.14 8.28 -2.18
C THR A 189 -14.12 8.80 -1.14
N ILE A 190 -14.15 10.10 -1.01
CA ILE A 190 -15.16 10.82 -0.25
C ILE A 190 -15.45 12.15 -0.92
N THR A 191 -16.73 12.52 -0.96
CA THR A 191 -17.18 13.85 -1.37
C THR A 191 -17.97 14.43 -0.22
N THR A 192 -17.47 15.50 0.37
CA THR A 192 -18.09 16.16 1.53
C THR A 192 -17.67 17.62 1.59
N ASP A 193 -18.50 18.44 2.24
CA ASP A 193 -18.13 19.82 2.55
C ASP A 193 -17.14 19.85 3.69
N LEU A 194 -16.08 20.63 3.52
CA LEU A 194 -15.10 20.92 4.56
C LEU A 194 -15.15 22.40 4.90
N LYS A 195 -14.95 22.74 6.16
CA LYS A 195 -14.74 24.11 6.64
C LYS A 195 -13.29 24.33 7.03
N GLN A 196 -12.89 25.57 7.26
CA GLN A 196 -11.58 25.88 7.79
C GLN A 196 -11.35 25.14 9.12
N GLY A 197 -10.20 24.51 9.26
CA GLY A 197 -9.84 23.73 10.43
C GLY A 197 -8.76 22.70 10.12
N GLU A 198 -8.79 21.60 10.82
CA GLU A 198 -7.85 20.51 10.68
C GLU A 198 -8.56 19.17 10.51
N MET A 199 -7.91 18.23 9.84
CA MET A 199 -8.43 16.87 9.68
C MET A 199 -7.33 15.81 9.68
N LYS A 200 -7.74 14.56 9.79
CA LYS A 200 -6.90 13.38 9.57
C LYS A 200 -7.69 12.31 8.83
N PHE A 201 -6.98 11.38 8.21
CA PHE A 201 -7.55 10.11 7.81
C PHE A 201 -7.41 9.11 8.97
N ARG A 202 -8.44 8.32 9.24
CA ARG A 202 -8.44 7.36 10.33
C ARG A 202 -9.12 6.06 9.90
N ALA A 203 -8.53 4.92 10.31
CA ALA A 203 -9.12 3.60 10.09
C ALA A 203 -9.90 3.14 11.32
N ASN A 204 -10.99 2.42 11.09
CA ASN A 204 -11.76 1.69 12.09
C ASN A 204 -12.21 2.49 13.32
N GLN A 205 -12.41 3.80 13.17
CA GLN A 205 -12.76 4.67 14.30
C GLN A 205 -11.77 4.61 15.47
N ASN A 206 -10.54 4.19 15.19
CA ASN A 206 -9.48 4.01 16.17
C ASN A 206 -8.25 4.85 15.79
N TRP A 207 -7.51 5.32 16.82
CA TRP A 207 -6.31 6.14 16.64
C TRP A 207 -5.04 5.32 16.42
N ASP A 208 -5.10 4.01 16.55
CA ASP A 208 -3.94 3.13 16.34
C ASP A 208 -3.43 3.20 14.90
N PHE A 209 -4.34 3.42 13.93
CA PHE A 209 -3.98 3.56 12.54
C PHE A 209 -4.64 4.79 11.92
N ASN A 210 -3.87 5.85 11.78
CA ASN A 210 -4.29 7.11 11.19
C ASN A 210 -3.17 7.72 10.36
N TYR A 211 -3.55 8.55 9.38
CA TYR A 211 -2.65 9.37 8.62
C TYR A 211 -2.95 10.85 8.82
N GLY A 212 -1.89 11.60 8.97
CA GLY A 212 -1.89 13.05 8.91
C GLY A 212 -0.69 13.51 8.12
N GLY A 213 -0.44 14.80 8.06
CA GLY A 213 0.74 15.32 7.40
C GLY A 213 0.59 16.78 7.04
N ALA A 214 1.69 17.38 6.65
CA ALA A 214 1.76 18.75 6.18
C ALA A 214 2.41 18.77 4.79
N ASN A 215 2.15 19.83 4.02
CA ASN A 215 2.78 20.06 2.71
C ASN A 215 2.50 18.97 1.65
N GLY A 216 1.35 18.25 1.76
CA GLY A 216 0.94 17.25 0.77
C GLY A 216 1.52 15.86 0.96
N GLU A 217 2.33 15.63 1.98
CA GLU A 217 2.83 14.31 2.35
C GLU A 217 2.01 13.73 3.51
N LEU A 218 1.65 12.45 3.44
CA LEU A 218 0.96 11.73 4.50
C LEU A 218 1.94 10.83 5.26
N GLU A 219 1.84 10.88 6.59
CA GLU A 219 2.62 10.04 7.51
C GLU A 219 1.69 9.32 8.47
N VAL A 220 2.00 8.06 8.82
CA VAL A 220 1.30 7.33 9.89
C VAL A 220 1.49 8.09 11.20
N GLY A 221 0.38 8.39 11.89
CA GLY A 221 0.41 9.20 13.11
C GLY A 221 0.87 10.65 12.91
N GLY A 222 1.05 11.10 11.67
CA GLY A 222 1.54 12.44 11.32
C GLY A 222 0.68 13.58 11.88
N ALA A 223 1.15 14.82 11.72
CA ALA A 223 0.45 16.02 12.16
C ALA A 223 -0.94 16.16 11.50
N ASN A 224 -1.82 16.95 12.08
CA ASN A 224 -3.11 17.24 11.47
C ASN A 224 -2.94 17.95 10.12
N ILE A 225 -3.78 17.62 9.17
CA ILE A 225 -3.81 18.21 7.84
C ILE A 225 -4.62 19.50 7.90
N PRO A 226 -4.02 20.67 7.61
CA PRO A 226 -4.75 21.92 7.63
C PRO A 226 -5.70 22.03 6.41
N VAL A 227 -6.91 22.49 6.65
CA VAL A 227 -7.91 22.84 5.63
C VAL A 227 -8.09 24.34 5.64
N ALA A 228 -7.75 25.00 4.55
CA ALA A 228 -7.93 26.43 4.39
C ALA A 228 -9.40 26.77 4.12
N GLU A 229 -9.78 28.01 4.40
CA GLU A 229 -11.06 28.56 3.94
C GLU A 229 -11.07 28.60 2.40
N ALA A 230 -12.21 28.19 1.79
CA ALA A 230 -12.40 28.14 0.34
C ALA A 230 -12.68 29.54 -0.27
#